data_c6350dd54debaa5eb7c0f964b680625c
#
_entry.id   c6350dd54debaa5eb7c0f964b680625c
#
_cell.length_a   1.000
_cell.length_b   1.000
_cell.length_c   1.000
_cell.angle_alpha   90.00
_cell.angle_beta   90.00
_cell.angle_gamma   90.00
#
_symmetry.space_group_name_H-M   'P 1'
#
loop_
_entity.id
_entity.type
_entity.pdbx_description
1 polymer ?
#
loop_
_entity_poly.entity_id
_entity_poly.type
_entity_poly.pdbx_seq_one_letter_code
_entity_poly.pdbx_strand_id
1 'polypeptide(L)'
;GSEMCIRDSLHTEQITVIPYTFQSGKGEQSCMDLTTFDAKDFYAQMRSGVKVTTSQIPPQRYIDVLTPLLEAGEDVLFVSMSSGISGSYASGQIAARQLREEFPDRKLLLVDTYSASLGEGLLVMRAADCRREGLSIDETYKTLRALRHRMAQIFTVDDLRYLRRTGRLSNLEAAVGTVLQIKPLLKGDPQGKIVCFAKLRGRQRAVEAIAKRYEELVVDAQDQTVGIAHADCAPCLLYTSPSP
;
A
#
# COMPACT_ATOMS: atom_id res chain seq x y z
N GLY A 1 -7.85 3.17 -14.36
CA GLY A 1 -7.93 4.56 -13.97
C GLY A 1 -6.92 4.98 -12.93
N SER A 2 -7.00 4.51 -11.68
CA SER A 2 -6.11 4.95 -10.59
C SER A 2 -4.66 4.51 -10.76
N GLU A 3 -4.41 3.33 -11.32
CA GLU A 3 -3.06 2.83 -11.59
C GLU A 3 -2.32 3.68 -12.64
N MET A 4 -3.03 4.21 -13.63
CA MET A 4 -2.44 5.07 -14.65
C MET A 4 -1.95 6.41 -14.06
N CYS A 5 -2.74 7.05 -13.20
CA CYS A 5 -2.34 8.30 -12.56
C CYS A 5 -1.10 8.16 -11.66
N ILE A 6 -0.98 7.05 -10.90
CA ILE A 6 0.20 6.81 -10.07
C ILE A 6 1.44 6.58 -10.92
N ARG A 7 1.33 5.86 -12.05
CA ARG A 7 2.46 5.62 -12.96
C ARG A 7 3.01 6.89 -13.57
N ASP A 8 2.12 7.73 -14.11
CA ASP A 8 2.51 9.01 -14.70
C ASP A 8 3.22 9.88 -13.65
N SER A 9 2.72 9.89 -12.41
CA SER A 9 3.35 10.57 -11.29
C SER A 9 4.73 9.99 -10.95
N LEU A 10 4.90 8.66 -10.96
CA LEU A 10 6.20 8.03 -10.70
C LEU A 10 7.27 8.50 -11.71
N HIS A 11 6.92 8.57 -12.99
CA HIS A 11 7.81 9.04 -14.03
C HIS A 11 8.08 10.55 -13.92
N THR A 12 7.03 11.35 -13.79
CA THR A 12 7.14 12.82 -13.71
C THR A 12 7.93 13.24 -12.48
N GLU A 13 7.75 12.58 -11.35
CA GLU A 13 8.42 12.88 -10.09
C GLU A 13 9.73 12.11 -9.90
N GLN A 14 10.22 11.39 -10.90
CA GLN A 14 11.46 10.61 -10.81
C GLN A 14 11.51 9.71 -9.55
N ILE A 15 10.44 8.97 -9.30
CA ILE A 15 10.34 8.08 -8.15
C ILE A 15 10.82 6.68 -8.54
N THR A 16 11.87 6.21 -7.89
CA THR A 16 12.37 4.85 -8.06
C THR A 16 11.50 3.86 -7.27
N VAL A 17 11.03 2.81 -7.94
CA VAL A 17 10.21 1.77 -7.32
C VAL A 17 11.02 0.49 -7.14
N ILE A 18 10.99 -0.09 -5.95
CA ILE A 18 11.56 -1.41 -5.67
C ILE A 18 10.42 -2.43 -5.65
N PRO A 19 10.26 -3.22 -6.73
CA PRO A 19 9.12 -4.13 -6.86
C PRO A 19 9.30 -5.38 -6.00
N TYR A 20 8.18 -5.87 -5.44
CA TYR A 20 8.11 -7.24 -4.93
C TYR A 20 7.75 -8.23 -6.05
N THR A 21 7.95 -9.51 -5.80
CA THR A 21 7.53 -10.58 -6.69
C THR A 21 6.33 -11.33 -6.13
N PHE A 22 5.58 -11.96 -7.03
CA PHE A 22 4.49 -12.85 -6.68
C PHE A 22 4.55 -14.13 -7.51
N GLN A 23 4.09 -15.23 -6.92
CA GLN A 23 3.93 -16.51 -7.57
C GLN A 23 2.46 -16.72 -7.95
N SER A 24 2.20 -17.11 -9.18
CA SER A 24 0.88 -17.48 -9.69
C SER A 24 0.94 -18.79 -10.47
N GLY A 25 -0.13 -19.19 -11.12
CA GLY A 25 -0.14 -20.31 -12.04
C GLY A 25 0.81 -20.16 -13.25
N LYS A 26 1.25 -18.95 -13.53
CA LYS A 26 2.22 -18.62 -14.59
C LYS A 26 3.68 -18.54 -14.11
N GLY A 27 3.96 -18.92 -12.87
CA GLY A 27 5.28 -18.81 -12.25
C GLY A 27 5.51 -17.50 -11.48
N GLU A 28 6.78 -17.17 -11.25
CA GLU A 28 7.17 -15.93 -10.56
C GLU A 28 7.10 -14.73 -11.51
N GLN A 29 6.50 -13.65 -11.03
CA GLN A 29 6.31 -12.41 -11.78
C GLN A 29 6.60 -11.20 -10.89
N SER A 30 7.08 -10.10 -11.50
CA SER A 30 7.24 -8.82 -10.82
C SER A 30 5.92 -8.05 -10.80
N CYS A 31 5.60 -7.40 -9.68
CA CYS A 31 4.42 -6.54 -9.59
C CYS A 31 4.53 -5.28 -10.47
N MET A 32 5.71 -4.94 -10.96
CA MET A 32 5.96 -3.78 -11.83
C MET A 32 6.10 -4.14 -13.31
N ASP A 33 6.00 -5.40 -13.68
CA ASP A 33 5.96 -5.78 -15.08
C ASP A 33 4.56 -5.52 -15.65
N LEU A 34 4.30 -4.25 -15.90
CA LEU A 34 3.01 -3.72 -16.31
C LEU A 34 2.76 -3.91 -17.81
N THR A 35 3.78 -4.31 -18.56
CA THR A 35 3.64 -4.66 -19.99
C THR A 35 3.03 -6.03 -20.15
N THR A 36 3.27 -6.92 -19.21
CA THR A 36 2.78 -8.30 -19.21
C THR A 36 1.68 -8.56 -18.16
N PHE A 37 1.46 -7.64 -17.20
CA PHE A 37 0.46 -7.82 -16.16
C PHE A 37 -0.93 -7.45 -16.65
N ASP A 38 -1.76 -8.45 -16.87
CA ASP A 38 -3.20 -8.30 -17.11
C ASP A 38 -3.96 -8.48 -15.79
N ALA A 39 -4.41 -7.37 -15.20
CA ALA A 39 -5.15 -7.38 -13.95
C ALA A 39 -6.45 -8.17 -14.01
N LYS A 40 -7.16 -8.13 -15.14
CA LYS A 40 -8.42 -8.85 -15.33
C LYS A 40 -8.21 -10.37 -15.34
N ASP A 41 -7.20 -10.82 -16.07
CA ASP A 41 -6.80 -12.23 -16.10
C ASP A 41 -6.29 -12.68 -14.73
N PHE A 42 -5.47 -11.89 -14.06
CA PHE A 42 -4.94 -12.16 -12.73
C PHE A 42 -6.07 -12.40 -11.71
N TYR A 43 -7.05 -11.50 -11.64
CA TYR A 43 -8.17 -11.66 -10.72
C TYR A 43 -9.13 -12.78 -11.14
N ALA A 44 -9.28 -13.07 -12.44
CA ALA A 44 -10.03 -14.24 -12.91
C ALA A 44 -9.37 -15.56 -12.45
N GLN A 45 -8.05 -15.67 -12.54
CA GLN A 45 -7.30 -16.81 -12.03
C GLN A 45 -7.47 -16.98 -10.52
N MET A 46 -7.40 -15.90 -9.75
CA MET A 46 -7.67 -15.96 -8.30
C MET A 46 -9.09 -16.49 -8.01
N ARG A 47 -10.11 -16.03 -8.75
CA ARG A 47 -11.50 -16.51 -8.59
C ARG A 47 -11.65 -17.98 -8.96
N SER A 48 -10.91 -18.48 -9.94
CA SER A 48 -10.88 -19.90 -10.31
C SER A 48 -10.15 -20.79 -9.30
N GLY A 49 -9.56 -20.20 -8.25
CA GLY A 49 -8.89 -20.92 -7.17
C GLY A 49 -7.37 -21.04 -7.32
N VAL A 50 -6.77 -20.44 -8.34
CA VAL A 50 -5.32 -20.36 -8.46
C VAL A 50 -4.73 -19.68 -7.22
N LYS A 51 -3.78 -20.35 -6.58
CA LYS A 51 -3.11 -19.82 -5.41
C LYS A 51 -2.08 -18.77 -5.82
N VAL A 52 -2.25 -17.56 -5.33
CA VAL A 52 -1.28 -16.48 -5.47
C VAL A 52 -0.61 -16.23 -4.12
N THR A 53 0.73 -16.14 -4.13
CA THR A 53 1.53 -15.80 -2.95
C THR A 53 2.52 -14.70 -3.31
N THR A 54 2.81 -13.82 -2.37
CA THR A 54 3.81 -12.74 -2.53
C THR A 54 5.02 -13.03 -1.68
N SER A 55 6.20 -12.63 -2.14
CA SER A 55 7.45 -12.67 -1.39
C SER A 55 7.78 -11.28 -0.86
N GLN A 56 8.38 -11.21 0.34
CA GLN A 56 9.00 -9.96 0.78
C GLN A 56 10.21 -9.65 -0.09
N ILE A 57 10.53 -8.37 -0.23
CA ILE A 57 11.72 -7.91 -0.94
C ILE A 57 12.95 -8.27 -0.09
N PRO A 58 13.93 -9.01 -0.61
CA PRO A 58 15.14 -9.36 0.15
C PRO A 58 16.06 -8.14 0.32
N PRO A 59 16.90 -8.08 1.37
CA PRO A 59 17.83 -6.96 1.62
C PRO A 59 18.73 -6.65 0.44
N GLN A 60 19.24 -7.68 -0.27
CA GLN A 60 20.11 -7.47 -1.43
C GLN A 60 19.44 -6.61 -2.52
N ARG A 61 18.14 -6.79 -2.74
CA ARG A 61 17.42 -6.00 -3.76
C ARG A 61 17.40 -4.51 -3.42
N TYR A 62 17.34 -4.15 -2.14
CA TYR A 62 17.47 -2.75 -1.72
C TYR A 62 18.88 -2.23 -1.97
N ILE A 63 19.92 -3.03 -1.63
CA ILE A 63 21.31 -2.67 -1.87
C ILE A 63 21.53 -2.40 -3.37
N ASP A 64 21.12 -3.32 -4.23
CA ASP A 64 21.27 -3.20 -5.69
C ASP A 64 20.65 -1.91 -6.27
N VAL A 65 19.52 -1.48 -5.71
CA VAL A 65 18.80 -0.30 -6.23
C VAL A 65 19.31 1.00 -5.59
N LEU A 66 19.67 0.98 -4.30
CA LEU A 66 20.02 2.20 -3.57
C LEU A 66 21.49 2.57 -3.70
N THR A 67 22.41 1.59 -3.88
CA THR A 67 23.84 1.85 -4.03
C THR A 67 24.14 2.87 -5.16
N PRO A 68 23.62 2.69 -6.39
CA PRO A 68 23.94 3.65 -7.46
C PRO A 68 23.46 5.08 -7.16
N LEU A 69 22.38 5.27 -6.40
CA LEU A 69 21.89 6.59 -6.01
C LEU A 69 22.83 7.23 -4.99
N LEU A 70 23.28 6.47 -4.00
CA LEU A 70 24.22 6.95 -2.98
C LEU A 70 25.60 7.23 -3.56
N GLU A 71 26.09 6.40 -4.51
CA GLU A 71 27.32 6.63 -5.27
C GLU A 71 27.24 7.91 -6.12
N ALA A 72 26.06 8.20 -6.68
CA ALA A 72 25.81 9.46 -7.39
C ALA A 72 25.77 10.70 -6.47
N GLY A 73 25.92 10.51 -5.16
CA GLY A 73 25.88 11.58 -4.17
C GLY A 73 24.48 12.01 -3.75
N GLU A 74 23.46 11.20 -4.04
CA GLU A 74 22.08 11.51 -3.68
C GLU A 74 21.76 11.09 -2.23
N ASP A 75 20.97 11.90 -1.55
CA ASP A 75 20.31 11.50 -0.30
C ASP A 75 18.99 10.78 -0.62
N VAL A 76 18.68 9.71 0.07
CA VAL A 76 17.56 8.83 -0.26
C VAL A 76 16.53 8.77 0.85
N LEU A 77 15.27 9.04 0.52
CA LEU A 77 14.11 8.80 1.38
C LEU A 77 13.32 7.59 0.84
N PHE A 78 13.42 6.47 1.53
CA PHE A 78 12.68 5.26 1.20
C PHE A 78 11.34 5.23 1.96
N VAL A 79 10.25 5.19 1.21
CA VAL A 79 8.87 5.11 1.72
C VAL A 79 8.36 3.70 1.49
N SER A 80 7.99 3.00 2.57
CA SER A 80 7.67 1.57 2.54
C SER A 80 6.25 1.29 2.99
N MET A 81 5.66 0.26 2.38
CA MET A 81 4.46 -0.37 2.90
C MET A 81 4.65 -0.76 4.38
N SER A 82 3.53 -0.79 5.11
CA SER A 82 3.47 -1.12 6.54
C SER A 82 4.27 -2.36 6.93
N SER A 83 5.12 -2.20 7.95
CA SER A 83 5.81 -3.31 8.62
C SER A 83 4.84 -4.29 9.31
N GLY A 84 3.62 -3.85 9.61
CA GLY A 84 2.55 -4.69 10.15
C GLY A 84 1.94 -5.65 9.12
N ILE A 85 2.23 -5.45 7.81
CA ILE A 85 1.68 -6.24 6.71
C ILE A 85 2.78 -7.05 6.00
N SER A 86 3.98 -6.50 5.86
CA SER A 86 5.09 -7.11 5.10
C SER A 86 6.41 -7.02 5.84
N GLY A 87 7.23 -8.06 5.72
CA GLY A 87 8.62 -8.06 6.17
C GLY A 87 9.56 -7.19 5.33
N SER A 88 9.09 -6.61 4.23
CA SER A 88 9.91 -5.79 3.32
C SER A 88 10.53 -4.57 4.01
N TYR A 89 9.81 -3.91 4.93
CA TYR A 89 10.39 -2.81 5.71
C TYR A 89 11.59 -3.26 6.56
N ALA A 90 11.48 -4.41 7.23
CA ALA A 90 12.59 -4.98 8.01
C ALA A 90 13.79 -5.32 7.12
N SER A 91 13.56 -5.89 5.93
CA SER A 91 14.60 -6.10 4.93
C SER A 91 15.28 -4.80 4.49
N GLY A 92 14.50 -3.74 4.26
CA GLY A 92 15.01 -2.41 3.95
C GLY A 92 15.85 -1.82 5.09
N GLN A 93 15.47 -2.05 6.35
CA GLN A 93 16.25 -1.62 7.51
C GLN A 93 17.63 -2.35 7.60
N ILE A 94 17.68 -3.63 7.26
CA ILE A 94 18.93 -4.40 7.21
C ILE A 94 19.85 -3.81 6.13
N ALA A 95 19.34 -3.60 4.91
CA ALA A 95 20.10 -2.99 3.82
C ALA A 95 20.57 -1.57 4.18
N ALA A 96 19.69 -0.75 4.75
CA ALA A 96 20.03 0.62 5.14
C ALA A 96 21.10 0.70 6.21
N ARG A 97 21.20 -0.26 7.10
CA ARG A 97 22.28 -0.33 8.10
C ARG A 97 23.63 -0.49 7.40
N GLN A 98 23.74 -1.45 6.50
CA GLN A 98 24.95 -1.69 5.71
C GLN A 98 25.31 -0.46 4.86
N LEU A 99 24.35 0.09 4.11
CA LEU A 99 24.60 1.22 3.22
C LEU A 99 25.01 2.51 3.97
N ARG A 100 24.52 2.73 5.18
CA ARG A 100 24.94 3.88 6.01
C ARG A 100 26.41 3.74 6.50
N GLU A 101 26.88 2.52 6.72
CA GLU A 101 28.29 2.27 7.04
C GLU A 101 29.20 2.52 5.81
N GLU A 102 28.72 2.15 4.63
CA GLU A 102 29.43 2.31 3.37
C GLU A 102 29.41 3.77 2.85
N PHE A 103 28.29 4.49 3.06
CA PHE A 103 28.08 5.88 2.61
C PHE A 103 27.79 6.83 3.79
N PRO A 104 28.74 7.06 4.72
CA PRO A 104 28.47 7.83 5.95
C PRO A 104 28.11 9.29 5.72
N ASP A 105 28.52 9.86 4.58
CA ASP A 105 28.22 11.23 4.18
C ASP A 105 26.86 11.39 3.50
N ARG A 106 26.13 10.30 3.28
CA ARG A 106 24.81 10.32 2.65
C ARG A 106 23.70 10.04 3.64
N LYS A 107 22.57 10.69 3.42
CA LYS A 107 21.36 10.43 4.21
C LYS A 107 20.53 9.34 3.53
N LEU A 108 20.31 8.26 4.23
CA LEU A 108 19.37 7.21 3.83
C LEU A 108 18.33 7.07 4.94
N LEU A 109 17.14 7.63 4.72
CA LEU A 109 16.04 7.65 5.68
C LEU A 109 14.92 6.68 5.23
N LEU A 110 14.30 6.00 6.18
CA LEU A 110 13.24 5.03 5.91
C LEU A 110 11.97 5.41 6.67
N VAL A 111 10.86 5.48 5.94
CA VAL A 111 9.52 5.71 6.50
C VAL A 111 8.70 4.43 6.41
N ASP A 112 8.31 3.89 7.55
CA ASP A 112 7.23 2.92 7.65
C ASP A 112 5.91 3.68 7.60
N THR A 113 5.12 3.48 6.55
CA THR A 113 3.89 4.24 6.33
C THR A 113 2.73 3.82 7.20
N TYR A 114 2.78 2.64 7.81
CA TYR A 114 1.64 1.96 8.46
C TYR A 114 0.42 1.80 7.53
N SER A 115 0.67 1.89 6.24
CA SER A 115 -0.33 1.85 5.18
C SER A 115 0.06 0.87 4.08
N ALA A 116 -0.83 0.64 3.15
CA ALA A 116 -0.59 -0.12 1.93
C ALA A 116 -1.38 0.51 0.77
N SER A 117 -1.08 0.10 -0.49
CA SER A 117 -1.79 0.54 -1.67
C SER A 117 -1.83 2.08 -1.77
N LEU A 118 -2.99 2.69 -1.97
CA LEU A 118 -3.11 4.15 -2.10
C LEU A 118 -2.73 4.91 -0.82
N GLY A 119 -2.84 4.31 0.37
CA GLY A 119 -2.39 4.96 1.60
C GLY A 119 -0.88 5.19 1.62
N GLU A 120 -0.10 4.21 1.14
CA GLU A 120 1.35 4.35 0.88
C GLU A 120 1.58 5.35 -0.26
N GLY A 121 0.83 5.21 -1.37
CA GLY A 121 0.97 6.08 -2.53
C GLY A 121 0.75 7.56 -2.22
N LEU A 122 -0.24 7.91 -1.40
CA LEU A 122 -0.48 9.29 -0.98
C LEU A 122 0.68 9.87 -0.17
N LEU A 123 1.33 9.06 0.68
CA LEU A 123 2.52 9.51 1.39
C LEU A 123 3.73 9.69 0.47
N VAL A 124 3.87 8.83 -0.56
CA VAL A 124 4.89 9.01 -1.60
C VAL A 124 4.66 10.30 -2.37
N MET A 125 3.42 10.57 -2.77
CA MET A 125 3.07 11.84 -3.44
C MET A 125 3.36 13.05 -2.55
N ARG A 126 3.04 12.98 -1.26
CA ARG A 126 3.37 14.06 -0.32
C ARG A 126 4.88 14.26 -0.17
N ALA A 127 5.68 13.20 -0.23
CA ALA A 127 7.14 13.33 -0.27
C ALA A 127 7.61 14.08 -1.53
N ALA A 128 7.02 13.77 -2.69
CA ALA A 128 7.32 14.51 -3.93
C ALA A 128 6.90 15.98 -3.84
N ASP A 129 5.74 16.27 -3.22
CA ASP A 129 5.31 17.66 -2.97
C ASP A 129 6.31 18.40 -2.07
N CYS A 130 6.74 17.81 -0.96
CA CYS A 130 7.74 18.39 -0.07
C CYS A 130 9.05 18.72 -0.83
N ARG A 131 9.50 17.81 -1.71
CA ARG A 131 10.68 18.05 -2.55
C ARG A 131 10.47 19.24 -3.49
N ARG A 132 9.30 19.36 -4.13
CA ARG A 132 8.98 20.51 -5.00
C ARG A 132 8.85 21.83 -4.22
N GLU A 133 8.40 21.76 -2.98
CA GLU A 133 8.33 22.88 -2.04
C GLU A 133 9.72 23.29 -1.51
N GLY A 134 10.78 22.53 -1.82
CA GLY A 134 12.15 22.80 -1.41
C GLY A 134 12.49 22.36 0.02
N LEU A 135 11.67 21.51 0.63
CA LEU A 135 11.96 20.96 1.95
C LEU A 135 13.16 20.02 1.88
N SER A 136 13.98 20.05 2.92
CA SER A 136 15.07 19.08 3.10
C SER A 136 14.53 17.65 3.32
N ILE A 137 15.39 16.67 3.10
CA ILE A 137 15.05 15.26 3.34
C ILE A 137 14.62 14.99 4.81
N ASP A 138 15.24 15.69 5.77
CA ASP A 138 14.91 15.57 7.18
C ASP A 138 13.53 16.17 7.51
N GLU A 139 13.18 17.30 6.92
CA GLU A 139 11.86 17.92 7.06
C GLU A 139 10.78 17.06 6.42
N THR A 140 11.05 16.54 5.21
CA THR A 140 10.16 15.60 4.51
C THR A 140 9.94 14.34 5.35
N TYR A 141 11.01 13.75 5.87
CA TYR A 141 10.92 12.58 6.75
C TYR A 141 10.03 12.83 7.99
N LYS A 142 10.23 13.96 8.68
CA LYS A 142 9.41 14.35 9.84
C LYS A 142 7.94 14.54 9.45
N THR A 143 7.69 15.20 8.31
CA THR A 143 6.35 15.42 7.76
C THR A 143 5.63 14.10 7.52
N LEU A 144 6.25 13.16 6.82
CA LEU A 144 5.64 11.87 6.53
C LEU A 144 5.37 11.05 7.80
N ARG A 145 6.30 11.08 8.75
CA ARG A 145 6.10 10.40 10.04
C ARG A 145 4.94 10.96 10.86
N ALA A 146 4.67 12.24 10.77
CA ALA A 146 3.51 12.87 11.41
C ALA A 146 2.22 12.49 10.67
N LEU A 147 2.23 12.54 9.32
CA LEU A 147 1.06 12.29 8.49
C LEU A 147 0.61 10.82 8.51
N ARG A 148 1.51 9.85 8.59
CA ARG A 148 1.16 8.41 8.55
C ARG A 148 0.11 8.01 9.59
N HIS A 149 0.06 8.68 10.73
CA HIS A 149 -0.93 8.44 11.78
C HIS A 149 -2.30 9.11 11.51
N ARG A 150 -2.34 10.00 10.52
CA ARG A 150 -3.56 10.68 10.07
C ARG A 150 -4.16 10.06 8.83
N MET A 151 -3.51 9.04 8.27
CA MET A 151 -4.01 8.30 7.11
C MET A 151 -5.15 7.37 7.51
N ALA A 152 -6.37 7.69 7.10
CA ALA A 152 -7.52 6.82 7.27
C ALA A 152 -7.62 5.86 6.06
N GLN A 153 -7.31 4.59 6.29
CA GLN A 153 -7.39 3.55 5.26
C GLN A 153 -8.45 2.53 5.64
N ILE A 154 -9.54 2.49 4.87
CA ILE A 154 -10.69 1.61 5.12
C ILE A 154 -10.98 0.81 3.85
N PHE A 155 -11.22 -0.47 4.01
CA PHE A 155 -11.49 -1.34 2.88
C PHE A 155 -12.36 -2.53 3.26
N THR A 156 -12.89 -3.19 2.24
CA THR A 156 -13.58 -4.48 2.37
C THR A 156 -13.04 -5.46 1.36
N VAL A 157 -13.19 -6.74 1.62
CA VAL A 157 -12.84 -7.82 0.70
C VAL A 157 -14.05 -8.71 0.44
N ASP A 158 -14.09 -9.30 -0.73
CA ASP A 158 -15.19 -10.19 -1.09
C ASP A 158 -15.07 -11.53 -0.36
N ASP A 159 -13.85 -12.03 -0.21
CA ASP A 159 -13.55 -13.30 0.42
C ASP A 159 -12.37 -13.18 1.40
N LEU A 160 -12.67 -13.33 2.69
CA LEU A 160 -11.68 -13.31 3.76
C LEU A 160 -10.66 -14.45 3.71
N ARG A 161 -10.96 -15.53 3.00
CA ARG A 161 -10.05 -16.67 2.87
C ARG A 161 -8.71 -16.30 2.30
N TYR A 162 -8.66 -15.27 1.41
CA TYR A 162 -7.40 -14.77 0.86
C TYR A 162 -6.52 -14.13 1.93
N LEU A 163 -7.05 -13.25 2.74
CA LEU A 163 -6.30 -12.62 3.84
C LEU A 163 -5.91 -13.62 4.94
N ARG A 164 -6.78 -14.57 5.23
CA ARG A 164 -6.50 -15.65 6.19
C ARG A 164 -5.32 -16.52 5.74
N ARG A 165 -5.31 -16.93 4.46
CA ARG A 165 -4.22 -17.77 3.90
C ARG A 165 -2.86 -17.10 4.00
N THR A 166 -2.81 -15.78 3.91
CA THR A 166 -1.56 -15.01 3.94
C THR A 166 -1.14 -14.59 5.34
N GLY A 167 -1.97 -14.83 6.38
CA GLY A 167 -1.66 -14.50 7.77
C GLY A 167 -1.59 -12.99 8.08
N ARG A 168 -2.12 -12.12 7.19
CA ARG A 168 -2.06 -10.66 7.37
C ARG A 168 -3.23 -10.08 8.17
N LEU A 169 -4.07 -10.92 8.71
CA LEU A 169 -5.24 -10.51 9.48
C LEU A 169 -5.14 -11.05 10.90
N SER A 170 -4.90 -10.16 11.85
CA SER A 170 -4.51 -10.52 13.22
C SER A 170 -5.65 -10.91 14.17
N ASN A 171 -6.92 -10.67 13.84
CA ASN A 171 -8.05 -10.89 14.77
C ASN A 171 -9.21 -11.70 14.17
N LEU A 172 -8.97 -12.56 13.19
CA LEU A 172 -10.05 -13.19 12.45
C LEU A 172 -10.51 -14.54 12.97
N GLU A 173 -9.81 -15.16 13.91
CA GLU A 173 -10.23 -16.46 14.44
C GLU A 173 -11.62 -16.44 15.08
N ALA A 174 -12.00 -15.28 15.66
CA ALA A 174 -13.34 -15.07 16.22
C ALA A 174 -14.37 -14.53 15.22
N ALA A 175 -13.96 -14.23 13.96
CA ALA A 175 -14.77 -13.41 13.07
C ALA A 175 -15.45 -14.17 11.93
N VAL A 176 -15.01 -15.37 11.61
CA VAL A 176 -15.50 -16.13 10.45
C VAL A 176 -16.19 -17.41 10.89
N GLY A 177 -17.39 -17.25 11.43
CA GLY A 177 -18.37 -18.32 11.34
C GLY A 177 -18.74 -18.55 9.86
N THR A 178 -19.21 -19.73 9.52
CA THR A 178 -19.65 -20.17 8.18
C THR A 178 -20.85 -19.39 7.60
N VAL A 179 -21.05 -18.13 8.01
CA VAL A 179 -22.20 -17.34 7.56
C VAL A 179 -21.93 -16.79 6.17
N LEU A 180 -22.71 -17.27 5.23
CA LEU A 180 -22.68 -16.86 3.82
C LEU A 180 -22.91 -15.35 3.69
N GLN A 181 -22.12 -14.68 2.82
CA GLN A 181 -22.25 -13.26 2.46
C GLN A 181 -21.82 -12.23 3.53
N ILE A 182 -21.09 -12.60 4.58
CA ILE A 182 -20.50 -11.62 5.48
C ILE A 182 -19.33 -10.92 4.80
N LYS A 183 -19.39 -9.59 4.77
CA LYS A 183 -18.33 -8.70 4.28
C LYS A 183 -17.73 -7.96 5.47
N PRO A 184 -16.42 -8.09 5.70
CA PRO A 184 -15.75 -7.37 6.79
C PRO A 184 -15.48 -5.92 6.39
N LEU A 185 -15.53 -5.02 7.34
CA LEU A 185 -14.85 -3.73 7.25
C LEU A 185 -13.51 -3.82 7.94
N LEU A 186 -12.48 -3.48 7.21
CA LEU A 186 -11.08 -3.60 7.58
C LEU A 186 -10.41 -2.23 7.62
N LYS A 187 -9.46 -2.07 8.52
CA LYS A 187 -8.61 -0.87 8.62
C LYS A 187 -7.21 -1.26 9.11
N GLY A 188 -6.26 -0.34 9.03
CA GLY A 188 -5.01 -0.42 9.79
C GLY A 188 -5.22 -0.09 11.26
N ASP A 189 -4.52 -0.78 12.15
CA ASP A 189 -4.36 -0.37 13.56
C ASP A 189 -3.21 0.66 13.69
N PRO A 190 -2.95 1.22 14.89
CA PRO A 190 -1.85 2.17 15.07
C PRO A 190 -0.44 1.61 14.76
N GLN A 191 -0.28 0.30 14.65
CA GLN A 191 0.94 -0.39 14.26
C GLN A 191 0.94 -0.81 12.80
N GLY A 192 -0.07 -0.41 12.03
CA GLY A 192 -0.20 -0.71 10.60
C GLY A 192 -0.60 -2.16 10.29
N LYS A 193 -1.12 -2.93 11.27
CA LYS A 193 -1.67 -4.27 11.05
C LYS A 193 -3.12 -4.17 10.59
N ILE A 194 -3.54 -5.11 9.76
CA ILE A 194 -4.94 -5.16 9.32
C ILE A 194 -5.81 -5.72 10.45
N VAL A 195 -6.87 -4.99 10.80
CA VAL A 195 -7.86 -5.41 11.77
C VAL A 195 -9.28 -5.30 11.22
N CYS A 196 -10.15 -6.23 11.59
CA CYS A 196 -11.57 -6.17 11.29
C CYS A 196 -12.28 -5.40 12.41
N PHE A 197 -12.99 -4.32 12.07
CA PHE A 197 -13.70 -3.50 13.04
C PHE A 197 -15.23 -3.57 12.92
N ALA A 198 -15.74 -4.09 11.79
CA ALA A 198 -17.17 -4.36 11.61
C ALA A 198 -17.41 -5.49 10.62
N LYS A 199 -18.60 -6.08 10.67
CA LYS A 199 -19.05 -7.15 9.78
C LYS A 199 -20.46 -6.82 9.30
N LEU A 200 -20.66 -6.85 7.99
CA LEU A 200 -21.93 -6.52 7.37
C LEU A 200 -22.38 -7.65 6.45
N ARG A 201 -23.67 -7.80 6.31
CA ARG A 201 -24.24 -8.77 5.39
C ARG A 201 -24.50 -8.11 4.04
N GLY A 202 -23.84 -8.62 3.01
CA GLY A 202 -23.98 -8.14 1.64
C GLY A 202 -22.98 -7.03 1.30
N ARG A 203 -22.60 -6.99 0.00
CA ARG A 203 -21.58 -6.08 -0.51
C ARG A 203 -22.01 -4.63 -0.50
N GLN A 204 -23.24 -4.36 -0.93
CA GLN A 204 -23.76 -3.00 -0.99
C GLN A 204 -23.67 -2.30 0.37
N ARG A 205 -24.16 -2.97 1.43
CA ARG A 205 -24.07 -2.43 2.80
C ARG A 205 -22.63 -2.18 3.26
N ALA A 206 -21.69 -3.03 2.84
CA ALA A 206 -20.29 -2.83 3.17
C ALA A 206 -19.71 -1.58 2.48
N VAL A 207 -20.06 -1.34 1.23
CA VAL A 207 -19.64 -0.16 0.47
C VAL A 207 -20.27 1.11 1.04
N GLU A 208 -21.57 1.12 1.31
CA GLU A 208 -22.27 2.22 1.98
C GLU A 208 -21.66 2.57 3.35
N ALA A 209 -21.28 1.55 4.11
CA ALA A 209 -20.63 1.77 5.41
C ALA A 209 -19.21 2.33 5.29
N ILE A 210 -18.47 2.03 4.20
CA ILE A 210 -17.19 2.69 3.91
C ILE A 210 -17.42 4.17 3.62
N ALA A 211 -18.40 4.50 2.78
CA ALA A 211 -18.77 5.89 2.47
C ALA A 211 -19.18 6.66 3.73
N LYS A 212 -20.07 6.08 4.54
CA LYS A 212 -20.45 6.67 5.82
C LYS A 212 -19.25 6.88 6.76
N ARG A 213 -18.32 5.93 6.78
CA ARG A 213 -17.12 6.07 7.62
C ARG A 213 -16.20 7.19 7.13
N TYR A 214 -16.15 7.45 5.83
CA TYR A 214 -15.47 8.63 5.29
C TYR A 214 -16.12 9.92 5.82
N GLU A 215 -17.45 10.05 5.79
CA GLU A 215 -18.18 11.20 6.31
C GLU A 215 -17.89 11.47 7.81
N GLU A 216 -17.71 10.41 8.59
CA GLU A 216 -17.38 10.50 10.02
C GLU A 216 -15.92 10.92 10.30
N LEU A 217 -15.01 10.66 9.38
CA LEU A 217 -13.56 10.87 9.57
C LEU A 217 -13.02 12.10 8.86
N VAL A 218 -13.74 12.58 7.85
CA VAL A 218 -13.30 13.69 7.04
C VAL A 218 -13.25 14.99 7.87
N VAL A 219 -12.15 15.71 7.74
CA VAL A 219 -11.97 17.05 8.29
C VAL A 219 -11.55 17.94 7.13
N ASP A 220 -12.20 19.07 6.94
CA ASP A 220 -11.92 20.01 5.84
C ASP A 220 -11.89 19.32 4.45
N ALA A 221 -13.02 18.75 4.07
CA ALA A 221 -13.17 17.88 2.89
C ALA A 221 -12.62 18.49 1.59
N GLN A 222 -12.63 19.81 1.45
CA GLN A 222 -12.12 20.53 0.27
C GLN A 222 -10.58 20.51 0.20
N ASP A 223 -9.90 20.36 1.34
CA ASP A 223 -8.45 20.36 1.45
C ASP A 223 -7.85 18.95 1.59
N GLN A 224 -8.68 17.91 1.35
CA GLN A 224 -8.24 16.53 1.46
C GLN A 224 -8.13 15.82 0.11
N THR A 225 -7.14 14.95 -0.01
CA THR A 225 -7.04 14.01 -1.13
C THR A 225 -7.61 12.66 -0.72
N VAL A 226 -8.60 12.16 -1.47
CA VAL A 226 -9.20 10.85 -1.28
C VAL A 226 -8.77 9.92 -2.40
N GLY A 227 -8.14 8.81 -2.04
CA GLY A 227 -7.76 7.78 -2.98
C GLY A 227 -8.73 6.59 -2.93
N ILE A 228 -9.26 6.18 -4.08
CA ILE A 228 -10.13 5.00 -4.21
C ILE A 228 -9.45 3.97 -5.11
N ALA A 229 -9.25 2.77 -4.58
CA ALA A 229 -8.68 1.64 -5.32
C ALA A 229 -9.62 0.44 -5.30
N HIS A 230 -9.60 -0.34 -6.37
CA HIS A 230 -10.36 -1.59 -6.47
C HIS A 230 -9.58 -2.70 -7.15
N ALA A 231 -9.88 -3.92 -6.75
CA ALA A 231 -9.34 -5.15 -7.33
C ALA A 231 -10.40 -5.79 -8.21
N ASP A 232 -10.47 -5.37 -9.49
CA ASP A 232 -11.44 -5.83 -10.49
C ASP A 232 -12.90 -5.75 -10.02
N CYS A 233 -13.27 -4.62 -9.41
CA CYS A 233 -14.60 -4.35 -8.85
C CYS A 233 -15.15 -2.98 -9.27
N ALA A 234 -14.99 -2.60 -10.55
CA ALA A 234 -15.46 -1.33 -11.09
C ALA A 234 -16.94 -1.00 -10.79
N PRO A 235 -17.91 -1.94 -10.87
CA PRO A 235 -19.29 -1.63 -10.56
C PRO A 235 -19.52 -1.08 -9.14
N CYS A 236 -18.64 -1.39 -8.20
CA CYS A 236 -18.76 -0.91 -6.82
C CYS A 236 -18.38 0.55 -6.63
N LEU A 237 -17.59 1.10 -7.55
CA LEU A 237 -17.18 2.50 -7.50
C LEU A 237 -18.29 3.46 -7.97
N LEU A 238 -19.12 3.00 -8.90
CA LEU A 238 -20.22 3.82 -9.46
C LEU A 238 -21.29 4.15 -8.43
N TYR A 239 -21.42 3.35 -7.36
CA TYR A 239 -22.41 3.59 -6.30
C TYR A 239 -21.90 4.47 -5.15
N THR A 240 -20.59 4.79 -5.12
CA THR A 240 -19.96 5.55 -4.03
C THR A 240 -19.45 6.92 -4.43
N SER A 241 -19.41 7.22 -5.73
CA SER A 241 -19.12 8.58 -6.17
C SER A 241 -20.38 9.42 -5.99
N PRO A 242 -20.36 10.49 -5.20
CA PRO A 242 -21.42 11.49 -5.30
C PRO A 242 -21.45 11.97 -6.74
N SER A 243 -22.62 11.93 -7.34
CA SER A 243 -22.85 12.54 -8.64
C SER A 243 -22.53 14.03 -8.53
N PRO A 244 -21.87 14.64 -9.53
CA PRO A 244 -21.58 16.07 -9.50
C PRO A 244 -22.85 16.90 -9.40
#